data_66b353ecf1c249c9eecfd6e7689a2670
#
_entry.id   66b353ecf1c249c9eecfd6e7689a2670
#
_cell.length_a   1.000
_cell.length_b   1.000
_cell.length_c   1.000
_cell.angle_alpha   90.00
_cell.angle_beta   90.00
_cell.angle_gamma   90.00
#
_symmetry.space_group_name_H-M   'P 1'
#
loop_
_entity.id
_entity.type
_entity.pdbx_description
1 polymer ?
#
loop_
_entity_poly.entity_id
_entity_poly.type
_entity_poly.pdbx_seq_one_letter_code
_entity_poly.pdbx_strand_id
1 'polypeptide(L)'
;MAERATDTGGKRLCREEMSKTKVINAVSDNYTEKETEFIKSCQSFVNNYADSFLNDSDDQVIAAVKMKLEHTGYVEKYARDLAIELGLKGHDVFLSELLGLLHDVGRFRQFQVYKTFVDAQSEDHAQLGLKVISETGLLDGLSSEDRDLVCFAIANHNKRAIMPTDDRTLLFAKIIRDADKLDIFRVLSPYLEPSDGLGVNPVFLDEFSRGIQCDYSKIETLDDRKIVRLIWVYDINFAWTMKRVVEKGYIDRIIECLLPNDSLTVGINRLRAHVEKKCQEKDFQYL
;
A
#
# COMPACT_ATOMS: atom_id res chain seq x y z
N MET A 1 -2.32 59.52 -18.23
CA MET A 1 -2.22 58.23 -18.95
C MET A 1 -2.48 57.15 -17.94
N ALA A 2 -3.64 56.50 -18.02
CA ALA A 2 -4.07 55.49 -17.06
C ALA A 2 -3.96 54.11 -17.73
N GLU A 3 -3.11 53.24 -17.20
CA GLU A 3 -3.01 51.86 -17.61
C GLU A 3 -4.04 50.99 -16.87
N ARG A 4 -4.78 50.22 -17.65
CA ARG A 4 -5.80 49.28 -17.18
C ARG A 4 -5.13 47.98 -16.76
N ALA A 5 -5.30 47.61 -15.51
CA ALA A 5 -5.00 46.24 -15.04
C ALA A 5 -6.12 45.30 -15.46
N THR A 6 -5.80 44.23 -16.20
CA THR A 6 -6.72 43.18 -16.61
C THR A 6 -6.79 42.10 -15.55
N ASP A 7 -7.99 41.91 -15.02
CA ASP A 7 -8.38 40.84 -14.10
C ASP A 7 -8.36 39.47 -14.83
N THR A 8 -7.43 38.61 -14.49
CA THR A 8 -7.34 37.19 -14.95
C THR A 8 -7.42 36.17 -13.84
N GLY A 9 -7.69 36.55 -12.57
CA GLY A 9 -7.70 35.67 -11.40
C GLY A 9 -8.99 34.87 -11.19
N GLY A 10 -10.14 35.31 -11.72
CA GLY A 10 -11.44 34.74 -11.38
C GLY A 10 -11.83 33.43 -12.10
N LYS A 11 -11.19 33.10 -13.22
CA LYS A 11 -11.57 31.91 -14.03
C LYS A 11 -10.84 30.61 -13.69
N ARG A 12 -9.76 30.67 -12.93
CA ARG A 12 -8.96 29.47 -12.55
C ARG A 12 -9.53 28.80 -11.30
N LEU A 13 -10.02 29.55 -10.33
CA LEU A 13 -10.62 29.04 -9.09
C LEU A 13 -11.92 28.27 -9.32
N CYS A 14 -12.79 28.73 -10.24
CA CYS A 14 -14.04 28.01 -10.57
C CYS A 14 -13.84 26.66 -11.28
N ARG A 15 -12.72 26.44 -12.00
CA ARG A 15 -12.47 25.14 -12.64
C ARG A 15 -11.92 24.08 -11.68
N GLU A 16 -11.16 24.48 -10.66
CA GLU A 16 -10.65 23.55 -9.64
C GLU A 16 -11.73 23.12 -8.67
N GLU A 17 -12.67 24.00 -8.29
CA GLU A 17 -13.81 23.64 -7.45
C GLU A 17 -14.83 22.74 -8.17
N MET A 18 -15.10 22.96 -9.47
CA MET A 18 -15.97 22.08 -10.25
C MET A 18 -15.36 20.68 -10.47
N SER A 19 -14.02 20.56 -10.52
CA SER A 19 -13.33 19.28 -10.61
C SER A 19 -13.42 18.48 -9.30
N LYS A 20 -13.26 19.16 -8.15
CA LYS A 20 -13.40 18.54 -6.82
C LYS A 20 -14.84 18.08 -6.53
N THR A 21 -15.83 18.87 -6.92
CA THR A 21 -17.24 18.54 -6.72
C THR A 21 -17.70 17.35 -7.60
N LYS A 22 -17.16 17.22 -8.83
CA LYS A 22 -17.46 16.06 -9.69
C LYS A 22 -16.84 14.76 -9.18
N VAL A 23 -15.66 14.81 -8.56
CA VAL A 23 -15.01 13.60 -7.99
C VAL A 23 -15.76 13.13 -6.74
N ILE A 24 -16.24 14.05 -5.90
CA ILE A 24 -17.00 13.71 -4.68
C ILE A 24 -18.37 13.10 -5.02
N ASN A 25 -19.05 13.57 -6.07
CA ASN A 25 -20.34 13.03 -6.48
C ASN A 25 -20.24 11.67 -7.22
N ALA A 26 -19.10 11.36 -7.85
CA ALA A 26 -18.89 10.04 -8.50
C ALA A 26 -18.62 8.90 -7.51
N VAL A 27 -18.26 9.22 -6.26
CA VAL A 27 -17.95 8.23 -5.21
C VAL A 27 -19.23 7.77 -4.49
N SER A 28 -20.31 8.57 -4.48
CA SER A 28 -21.58 8.21 -3.80
C SER A 28 -22.41 7.16 -4.55
N ASP A 29 -22.12 6.87 -5.83
CA ASP A 29 -22.91 5.95 -6.65
C ASP A 29 -22.43 4.48 -6.57
N ASN A 30 -21.35 4.18 -5.83
CA ASN A 30 -20.75 2.84 -5.79
C ASN A 30 -21.20 1.98 -4.61
N TYR A 31 -21.72 2.56 -3.54
CA TYR A 31 -22.10 1.82 -2.33
C TYR A 31 -23.58 2.05 -1.97
N THR A 32 -24.17 1.08 -1.28
CA THR A 32 -25.44 1.27 -0.58
C THR A 32 -25.24 2.24 0.59
N GLU A 33 -26.31 2.86 1.04
CA GLU A 33 -26.29 3.73 2.24
C GLU A 33 -25.75 2.98 3.46
N LYS A 34 -26.16 1.72 3.63
CA LYS A 34 -25.69 0.85 4.72
C LYS A 34 -24.19 0.60 4.66
N GLU A 35 -23.64 0.36 3.48
CA GLU A 35 -22.19 0.17 3.30
C GLU A 35 -21.40 1.45 3.55
N THR A 36 -21.96 2.58 3.14
CA THR A 36 -21.38 3.91 3.42
C THR A 36 -21.30 4.18 4.93
N GLU A 37 -22.37 3.86 5.67
CA GLU A 37 -22.39 3.99 7.13
C GLU A 37 -21.40 3.02 7.80
N PHE A 38 -21.28 1.81 7.27
CA PHE A 38 -20.37 0.80 7.79
C PHE A 38 -18.90 1.25 7.62
N ILE A 39 -18.48 1.72 6.44
CA ILE A 39 -17.14 2.28 6.22
C ILE A 39 -16.86 3.44 7.18
N LYS A 40 -17.79 4.39 7.32
CA LYS A 40 -17.62 5.51 8.27
C LYS A 40 -17.46 5.06 9.71
N SER A 41 -18.18 4.01 10.11
CA SER A 41 -18.03 3.42 11.43
C SER A 41 -16.65 2.80 11.63
N CYS A 42 -16.16 2.05 10.63
CA CYS A 42 -14.81 1.49 10.65
C CYS A 42 -13.72 2.56 10.62
N GLN A 43 -13.88 3.62 9.82
CA GLN A 43 -12.97 4.79 9.81
C GLN A 43 -12.92 5.47 11.18
N SER A 44 -14.08 5.67 11.80
CA SER A 44 -14.17 6.24 13.16
C SER A 44 -13.48 5.34 14.18
N PHE A 45 -13.65 4.02 14.08
CA PHE A 45 -12.95 3.07 14.94
C PHE A 45 -11.44 3.17 14.76
N VAL A 46 -10.92 3.09 13.52
CA VAL A 46 -9.47 3.14 13.24
C VAL A 46 -8.85 4.44 13.76
N ASN A 47 -9.51 5.58 13.54
CA ASN A 47 -9.06 6.88 14.05
C ASN A 47 -9.01 6.90 15.58
N ASN A 48 -10.10 6.51 16.26
CA ASN A 48 -10.16 6.48 17.71
C ASN A 48 -9.15 5.49 18.31
N TYR A 49 -8.94 4.35 17.64
CA TYR A 49 -7.96 3.36 18.07
C TYR A 49 -6.53 3.90 17.93
N ALA A 50 -6.20 4.54 16.80
CA ALA A 50 -4.92 5.22 16.63
C ALA A 50 -4.73 6.35 17.65
N ASP A 51 -5.76 7.18 17.88
CA ASP A 51 -5.71 8.29 18.85
C ASP A 51 -5.43 7.81 20.27
N SER A 52 -5.85 6.60 20.64
CA SER A 52 -5.56 6.03 21.96
C SER A 52 -4.05 5.86 22.22
N PHE A 53 -3.23 5.77 21.17
CA PHE A 53 -1.77 5.68 21.25
C PHE A 53 -1.05 7.04 21.14
N LEU A 54 -1.74 8.12 20.72
CA LEU A 54 -1.13 9.46 20.61
C LEU A 54 -0.88 10.15 21.94
N ASN A 55 -1.44 9.62 23.02
CA ASN A 55 -1.15 10.08 24.39
C ASN A 55 0.04 9.35 25.02
N ASP A 56 0.78 8.54 24.26
CA ASP A 56 2.01 7.90 24.74
C ASP A 56 3.07 8.96 25.06
N SER A 57 3.92 8.68 26.05
CA SER A 57 5.03 9.56 26.44
C SER A 57 6.25 9.43 25.49
N ASP A 58 6.21 8.49 24.56
CA ASP A 58 7.28 8.18 23.62
C ASP A 58 6.98 8.81 22.24
N ASP A 59 7.73 9.84 21.89
CA ASP A 59 7.59 10.54 20.61
C ASP A 59 7.77 9.61 19.40
N GLN A 60 8.52 8.52 19.52
CA GLN A 60 8.67 7.53 18.43
C GLN A 60 7.36 6.77 18.19
N VAL A 61 6.61 6.45 19.25
CA VAL A 61 5.28 5.84 19.14
C VAL A 61 4.33 6.80 18.44
N ILE A 62 4.30 8.05 18.88
CA ILE A 62 3.44 9.08 18.26
C ILE A 62 3.76 9.25 16.76
N ALA A 63 5.04 9.33 16.40
CA ALA A 63 5.46 9.46 15.00
C ALA A 63 5.08 8.23 14.18
N ALA A 64 5.29 7.02 14.72
CA ALA A 64 4.95 5.77 14.07
C ALA A 64 3.44 5.61 13.84
N VAL A 65 2.62 5.96 14.85
CA VAL A 65 1.16 5.93 14.73
C VAL A 65 0.66 6.90 13.68
N LYS A 66 1.13 8.15 13.67
CA LYS A 66 0.77 9.15 12.66
C LYS A 66 1.13 8.70 11.25
N MET A 67 2.33 8.16 11.07
CA MET A 67 2.79 7.64 9.78
C MET A 67 1.90 6.48 9.31
N LYS A 68 1.54 5.55 10.21
CA LYS A 68 0.69 4.41 9.88
C LYS A 68 -0.76 4.81 9.63
N LEU A 69 -1.29 5.81 10.32
CA LEU A 69 -2.63 6.35 10.06
C LEU A 69 -2.70 7.02 8.68
N GLU A 70 -1.68 7.81 8.31
CA GLU A 70 -1.57 8.39 6.98
C GLU A 70 -1.46 7.30 5.90
N HIS A 71 -0.60 6.30 6.10
CA HIS A 71 -0.45 5.14 5.23
C HIS A 71 -1.80 4.41 5.02
N THR A 72 -2.52 4.11 6.09
CA THR A 72 -3.85 3.47 6.03
C THR A 72 -4.81 4.25 5.13
N GLY A 73 -4.86 5.59 5.24
CA GLY A 73 -5.71 6.41 4.38
C GLY A 73 -5.34 6.36 2.89
N TYR A 74 -4.05 6.26 2.57
CA TYR A 74 -3.63 6.05 1.17
C TYR A 74 -3.96 4.65 0.67
N VAL A 75 -3.74 3.62 1.48
CA VAL A 75 -4.03 2.23 1.09
C VAL A 75 -5.53 2.00 0.91
N GLU A 76 -6.37 2.54 1.79
CA GLU A 76 -7.82 2.59 1.65
C GLU A 76 -8.23 3.15 0.27
N LYS A 77 -7.69 4.32 -0.08
CA LYS A 77 -7.94 4.95 -1.36
C LYS A 77 -7.44 4.11 -2.53
N TYR A 78 -6.22 3.58 -2.47
CA TYR A 78 -5.63 2.82 -3.56
C TYR A 78 -6.34 1.48 -3.79
N ALA A 79 -6.78 0.80 -2.74
CA ALA A 79 -7.55 -0.43 -2.84
C ALA A 79 -8.90 -0.19 -3.54
N ARG A 80 -9.60 0.88 -3.17
CA ARG A 80 -10.82 1.31 -3.85
C ARG A 80 -10.58 1.67 -5.31
N ASP A 81 -9.59 2.52 -5.59
CA ASP A 81 -9.31 3.01 -6.95
C ASP A 81 -8.88 1.85 -7.88
N LEU A 82 -8.10 0.89 -7.35
CA LEU A 82 -7.72 -0.33 -8.08
C LEU A 82 -8.93 -1.21 -8.36
N ALA A 83 -9.82 -1.42 -7.38
CA ALA A 83 -11.03 -2.21 -7.58
C ALA A 83 -11.92 -1.62 -8.69
N ILE A 84 -12.08 -0.30 -8.73
CA ILE A 84 -12.83 0.40 -9.80
C ILE A 84 -12.15 0.20 -11.15
N GLU A 85 -10.83 0.32 -11.23
CA GLU A 85 -10.08 0.09 -12.47
C GLU A 85 -10.21 -1.34 -13.00
N LEU A 86 -10.29 -2.32 -12.10
CA LEU A 86 -10.53 -3.73 -12.43
C LEU A 86 -11.98 -3.99 -12.91
N GLY A 87 -12.85 -2.98 -12.86
CA GLY A 87 -14.25 -3.09 -13.26
C GLY A 87 -15.19 -3.60 -12.17
N LEU A 88 -14.69 -3.75 -10.93
CA LEU A 88 -15.53 -4.10 -9.78
C LEU A 88 -16.52 -2.98 -9.46
N LYS A 89 -17.67 -3.33 -8.89
CA LYS A 89 -18.76 -2.38 -8.60
C LYS A 89 -19.40 -2.68 -7.26
N GLY A 90 -20.09 -1.67 -6.72
CA GLY A 90 -20.96 -1.81 -5.55
C GLY A 90 -20.22 -2.47 -4.38
N HIS A 91 -20.75 -3.58 -3.93
CA HIS A 91 -20.26 -4.32 -2.77
C HIS A 91 -18.78 -4.74 -2.84
N ASP A 92 -18.28 -5.12 -4.02
CA ASP A 92 -16.87 -5.53 -4.16
C ASP A 92 -15.90 -4.34 -4.04
N VAL A 93 -16.30 -3.15 -4.48
CA VAL A 93 -15.52 -1.93 -4.25
C VAL A 93 -15.53 -1.55 -2.77
N PHE A 94 -16.70 -1.69 -2.09
CA PHE A 94 -16.81 -1.52 -0.64
C PHE A 94 -15.86 -2.46 0.12
N LEU A 95 -15.84 -3.76 -0.21
CA LEU A 95 -14.94 -4.72 0.44
C LEU A 95 -13.46 -4.38 0.21
N SER A 96 -13.11 -3.90 -0.99
CA SER A 96 -11.74 -3.49 -1.30
C SER A 96 -11.30 -2.28 -0.47
N GLU A 97 -12.16 -1.27 -0.32
CA GLU A 97 -11.91 -0.10 0.53
C GLU A 97 -11.78 -0.50 1.99
N LEU A 98 -12.68 -1.37 2.48
CA LEU A 98 -12.63 -1.90 3.84
C LEU A 98 -11.32 -2.64 4.13
N LEU A 99 -10.83 -3.44 3.19
CA LEU A 99 -9.52 -4.10 3.30
C LEU A 99 -8.39 -3.10 3.45
N GLY A 100 -8.37 -2.06 2.62
CA GLY A 100 -7.35 -1.00 2.71
C GLY A 100 -7.35 -0.31 4.06
N LEU A 101 -8.54 -0.06 4.62
CA LEU A 101 -8.70 0.58 5.92
C LEU A 101 -8.22 -0.31 7.09
N LEU A 102 -8.42 -1.62 7.01
CA LEU A 102 -8.23 -2.52 8.16
C LEU A 102 -6.94 -3.34 8.14
N HIS A 103 -6.23 -3.44 6.99
CA HIS A 103 -5.11 -4.37 6.81
C HIS A 103 -4.01 -4.23 7.87
N ASP A 104 -3.72 -3.01 8.29
CA ASP A 104 -2.60 -2.66 9.16
C ASP A 104 -3.04 -2.20 10.58
N VAL A 105 -4.31 -2.42 10.97
CA VAL A 105 -4.81 -1.99 12.30
C VAL A 105 -3.98 -2.55 13.48
N GLY A 106 -3.34 -3.69 13.29
CA GLY A 106 -2.44 -4.29 14.28
C GLY A 106 -1.12 -3.53 14.48
N ARG A 107 -0.70 -2.69 13.51
CA ARG A 107 0.56 -1.96 13.57
C ARG A 107 0.63 -0.93 14.69
N PHE A 108 -0.49 -0.33 15.06
CA PHE A 108 -0.54 0.63 16.18
C PHE A 108 -0.09 -0.04 17.47
N ARG A 109 -0.70 -1.18 17.81
CA ARG A 109 -0.36 -1.98 19.01
C ARG A 109 1.04 -2.60 18.89
N GLN A 110 1.42 -3.10 17.71
CA GLN A 110 2.75 -3.68 17.49
C GLN A 110 3.84 -2.68 17.84
N PHE A 111 3.79 -1.47 17.30
CA PHE A 111 4.84 -0.48 17.54
C PHE A 111 4.83 0.04 18.98
N GLN A 112 3.66 0.23 19.58
CA GLN A 112 3.58 0.62 20.99
C GLN A 112 4.30 -0.39 21.89
N VAL A 113 4.08 -1.69 21.67
CA VAL A 113 4.62 -2.75 22.54
C VAL A 113 6.09 -3.04 22.23
N TYR A 114 6.43 -3.17 20.95
CA TYR A 114 7.72 -3.72 20.54
C TYR A 114 8.69 -2.66 19.97
N LYS A 115 8.26 -1.42 19.75
CA LYS A 115 9.04 -0.33 19.15
C LYS A 115 9.67 -0.66 17.79
N THR A 116 9.08 -1.60 17.05
CA THR A 116 9.51 -2.02 15.73
C THR A 116 8.32 -2.46 14.87
N PHE A 117 8.45 -2.30 13.55
CA PHE A 117 7.55 -2.86 12.54
C PHE A 117 8.07 -4.18 11.94
N VAL A 118 9.17 -4.73 12.45
CA VAL A 118 9.75 -5.99 11.97
C VAL A 118 9.05 -7.15 12.65
N ASP A 119 8.20 -7.86 11.92
CA ASP A 119 7.40 -8.99 12.45
C ASP A 119 8.29 -10.08 13.10
N ALA A 120 9.46 -10.36 12.50
CA ALA A 120 10.40 -11.34 13.03
C ALA A 120 11.03 -10.96 14.40
N GLN A 121 10.96 -9.68 14.78
CA GLN A 121 11.44 -9.15 16.06
C GLN A 121 10.31 -8.83 17.04
N SER A 122 9.07 -9.11 16.67
CA SER A 122 7.90 -8.77 17.45
C SER A 122 6.80 -9.83 17.31
N GLU A 123 5.66 -9.45 16.74
CA GLU A 123 4.49 -10.28 16.46
C GLU A 123 4.03 -10.03 15.03
N ASP A 124 3.48 -11.04 14.36
CA ASP A 124 2.88 -10.88 13.02
C ASP A 124 1.73 -9.85 13.09
N HIS A 125 1.94 -8.70 12.46
CA HIS A 125 1.00 -7.58 12.54
C HIS A 125 -0.35 -7.88 11.90
N ALA A 126 -0.40 -8.75 10.89
CA ALA A 126 -1.65 -9.16 10.26
C ALA A 126 -2.49 -10.00 11.25
N GLN A 127 -1.85 -10.94 11.97
CA GLN A 127 -2.52 -11.72 13.01
C GLN A 127 -2.95 -10.85 14.19
N LEU A 128 -2.10 -9.88 14.58
CA LEU A 128 -2.45 -8.92 15.62
C LEU A 128 -3.63 -8.03 15.19
N GLY A 129 -3.69 -7.63 13.92
CA GLY A 129 -4.83 -6.90 13.36
C GLY A 129 -6.12 -7.71 13.39
N LEU A 130 -6.09 -8.98 13.01
CA LEU A 130 -7.24 -9.88 13.09
C LEU A 130 -7.72 -10.08 14.54
N LYS A 131 -6.79 -10.11 15.49
CA LYS A 131 -7.14 -10.17 16.90
C LYS A 131 -7.89 -8.90 17.35
N VAL A 132 -7.42 -7.72 17.00
CA VAL A 132 -8.10 -6.44 17.26
C VAL A 132 -9.50 -6.43 16.65
N ILE A 133 -9.64 -6.83 15.38
CA ILE A 133 -10.91 -6.92 14.66
C ILE A 133 -11.89 -7.86 15.38
N SER A 134 -11.42 -9.03 15.79
CA SER A 134 -12.23 -10.03 16.50
C SER A 134 -12.64 -9.55 17.90
N GLU A 135 -11.72 -8.96 18.68
CA GLU A 135 -11.97 -8.46 20.04
C GLU A 135 -13.01 -7.32 20.04
N THR A 136 -13.12 -6.57 18.95
CA THR A 136 -14.03 -5.41 18.82
C THR A 136 -15.32 -5.70 18.10
N GLY A 137 -15.48 -6.88 17.48
CA GLY A 137 -16.64 -7.21 16.65
C GLY A 137 -16.80 -6.32 15.43
N LEU A 138 -15.71 -5.73 14.93
CA LEU A 138 -15.74 -4.69 13.90
C LEU A 138 -16.36 -5.16 12.58
N LEU A 139 -16.31 -6.47 12.28
CA LEU A 139 -16.87 -7.08 11.07
C LEU A 139 -18.23 -7.79 11.31
N ASP A 140 -18.87 -7.65 12.48
CA ASP A 140 -20.10 -8.38 12.80
C ASP A 140 -21.29 -7.98 11.92
N GLY A 141 -21.23 -6.82 11.28
CA GLY A 141 -22.23 -6.36 10.31
C GLY A 141 -22.12 -6.97 8.91
N LEU A 142 -21.04 -7.72 8.61
CA LEU A 142 -20.83 -8.41 7.33
C LEU A 142 -21.48 -9.81 7.33
N SER A 143 -21.72 -10.35 6.11
CA SER A 143 -22.00 -11.77 5.95
C SER A 143 -20.82 -12.63 6.41
N SER A 144 -21.04 -13.91 6.73
CA SER A 144 -19.94 -14.82 7.08
C SER A 144 -18.94 -14.95 5.94
N GLU A 145 -19.43 -15.03 4.69
CA GLU A 145 -18.59 -15.15 3.50
C GLU A 145 -17.67 -13.92 3.32
N ASP A 146 -18.19 -12.70 3.43
CA ASP A 146 -17.40 -11.48 3.31
C ASP A 146 -16.44 -11.30 4.48
N ARG A 147 -16.85 -11.69 5.68
CA ARG A 147 -15.96 -11.68 6.85
C ARG A 147 -14.78 -12.62 6.66
N ASP A 148 -15.02 -13.85 6.19
CA ASP A 148 -13.99 -14.83 5.92
C ASP A 148 -13.03 -14.34 4.83
N LEU A 149 -13.56 -13.74 3.76
CA LEU A 149 -12.77 -13.13 2.69
C LEU A 149 -11.87 -12.00 3.23
N VAL A 150 -12.43 -11.06 4.01
CA VAL A 150 -11.68 -9.94 4.57
C VAL A 150 -10.59 -10.44 5.52
N CYS A 151 -10.92 -11.37 6.42
CA CYS A 151 -9.95 -11.98 7.33
C CYS A 151 -8.84 -12.72 6.59
N PHE A 152 -9.18 -13.48 5.55
CA PHE A 152 -8.19 -14.18 4.72
C PHE A 152 -7.24 -13.20 4.02
N ALA A 153 -7.78 -12.16 3.39
CA ALA A 153 -6.98 -11.18 2.66
C ALA A 153 -6.03 -10.42 3.62
N ILE A 154 -6.51 -10.02 4.80
CA ILE A 154 -5.66 -9.42 5.85
C ILE A 154 -4.58 -10.40 6.32
N ALA A 155 -4.92 -11.68 6.59
CA ALA A 155 -3.95 -12.69 7.04
C ALA A 155 -2.83 -12.95 6.02
N ASN A 156 -3.09 -12.69 4.74
CA ASN A 156 -2.17 -13.01 3.63
C ASN A 156 -1.48 -11.78 3.01
N HIS A 157 -1.80 -10.53 3.43
CA HIS A 157 -1.22 -9.35 2.79
C HIS A 157 0.29 -9.24 3.01
N ASN A 158 0.80 -9.66 4.17
CA ASN A 158 2.22 -9.61 4.55
C ASN A 158 3.00 -10.91 4.23
N LYS A 159 2.33 -11.97 3.73
CA LYS A 159 2.98 -13.25 3.50
C LYS A 159 3.81 -13.24 2.21
N ARG A 160 4.86 -14.08 2.18
CA ARG A 160 5.67 -14.28 0.99
C ARG A 160 4.86 -14.74 -0.22
N ALA A 161 3.88 -15.62 0.00
CA ALA A 161 2.93 -16.07 -1.00
C ALA A 161 1.52 -16.11 -0.39
N ILE A 162 0.51 -15.83 -1.19
CA ILE A 162 -0.89 -15.98 -0.78
C ILE A 162 -1.19 -17.48 -0.69
N MET A 163 -1.82 -17.91 0.39
CA MET A 163 -2.25 -19.31 0.55
C MET A 163 -3.31 -19.65 -0.52
N PRO A 164 -3.41 -20.91 -0.96
CA PRO A 164 -4.43 -21.35 -1.89
C PRO A 164 -5.85 -21.02 -1.39
N THR A 165 -6.68 -20.48 -2.27
CA THR A 165 -8.06 -20.10 -2.00
C THR A 165 -8.86 -20.03 -3.31
N ASP A 166 -10.15 -19.72 -3.25
CA ASP A 166 -10.98 -19.46 -4.42
C ASP A 166 -10.57 -18.17 -5.15
N ASP A 167 -11.02 -18.04 -6.41
CA ASP A 167 -10.61 -16.93 -7.29
C ASP A 167 -11.05 -15.56 -6.77
N ARG A 168 -12.26 -15.45 -6.16
CA ARG A 168 -12.76 -14.19 -5.60
C ARG A 168 -11.91 -13.75 -4.42
N THR A 169 -11.68 -14.60 -3.45
CA THR A 169 -10.83 -14.32 -2.29
C THR A 169 -9.38 -13.99 -2.69
N LEU A 170 -8.84 -14.72 -3.69
CA LEU A 170 -7.51 -14.45 -4.25
C LEU A 170 -7.43 -13.05 -4.88
N LEU A 171 -8.47 -12.62 -5.59
CA LEU A 171 -8.54 -11.28 -6.17
C LEU A 171 -8.40 -10.19 -5.10
N PHE A 172 -9.18 -10.28 -4.03
CA PHE A 172 -9.13 -9.30 -2.94
C PHE A 172 -7.80 -9.31 -2.18
N ALA A 173 -7.22 -10.50 -1.97
CA ALA A 173 -5.88 -10.62 -1.40
C ALA A 173 -4.81 -9.96 -2.28
N LYS A 174 -4.92 -10.02 -3.61
CA LYS A 174 -4.04 -9.31 -4.55
C LYS A 174 -4.28 -7.80 -4.53
N ILE A 175 -5.53 -7.35 -4.46
CA ILE A 175 -5.87 -5.92 -4.41
C ILE A 175 -5.21 -5.25 -3.19
N ILE A 176 -5.38 -5.83 -2.01
CA ILE A 176 -4.79 -5.24 -0.81
C ILE A 176 -3.27 -5.27 -0.83
N ARG A 177 -2.62 -6.34 -1.32
CA ARG A 177 -1.17 -6.40 -1.46
C ARG A 177 -0.62 -5.33 -2.38
N ASP A 178 -1.29 -5.08 -3.49
CA ASP A 178 -0.88 -4.06 -4.45
C ASP A 178 -1.08 -2.65 -3.91
N ALA A 179 -2.22 -2.39 -3.27
CA ALA A 179 -2.52 -1.09 -2.66
C ALA A 179 -1.52 -0.74 -1.54
N ASP A 180 -1.24 -1.68 -0.64
CA ASP A 180 -0.26 -1.55 0.42
C ASP A 180 1.15 -1.29 -0.14
N LYS A 181 1.58 -2.11 -1.09
CA LYS A 181 2.90 -2.00 -1.72
C LYS A 181 3.09 -0.65 -2.42
N LEU A 182 2.07 -0.14 -3.11
CA LEU A 182 2.12 1.17 -3.76
C LEU A 182 2.38 2.28 -2.74
N ASP A 183 1.75 2.23 -1.56
CA ASP A 183 1.98 3.24 -0.53
C ASP A 183 3.28 3.02 0.22
N ILE A 184 3.75 1.79 0.42
CA ILE A 184 5.06 1.53 1.01
C ILE A 184 6.18 2.20 0.20
N PHE A 185 6.12 2.19 -1.13
CA PHE A 185 7.08 2.93 -1.97
C PHE A 185 7.02 4.45 -1.69
N ARG A 186 5.84 5.03 -1.48
CA ARG A 186 5.68 6.44 -1.10
C ARG A 186 6.29 6.72 0.26
N VAL A 187 5.93 5.93 1.27
CA VAL A 187 6.39 6.10 2.65
C VAL A 187 7.92 5.98 2.76
N LEU A 188 8.52 5.03 2.04
CA LEU A 188 9.96 4.78 2.10
C LEU A 188 10.78 5.71 1.21
N SER A 189 10.16 6.42 0.27
CA SER A 189 10.89 7.28 -0.68
C SER A 189 11.68 8.43 -0.02
N PRO A 190 11.16 9.14 1.02
CA PRO A 190 11.93 10.17 1.72
C PRO A 190 13.13 9.64 2.52
N TYR A 191 13.11 8.35 2.87
CA TYR A 191 14.17 7.68 3.63
C TYR A 191 15.12 6.87 2.75
N LEU A 192 15.20 7.24 1.46
CA LEU A 192 16.12 6.64 0.53
C LEU A 192 17.49 7.32 0.65
N GLU A 193 18.39 6.69 1.38
CA GLU A 193 19.74 7.18 1.58
C GLU A 193 20.66 6.75 0.43
N PRO A 194 21.70 7.53 0.08
CA PRO A 194 22.78 7.08 -0.79
C PRO A 194 23.41 5.79 -0.28
N SER A 195 24.21 5.12 -1.13
CA SER A 195 24.98 3.95 -0.69
C SER A 195 25.93 4.30 0.45
N ASP A 196 26.08 3.39 1.42
CA ASP A 196 27.09 3.46 2.48
C ASP A 196 28.51 3.09 2.00
N GLY A 197 28.66 2.76 0.71
CA GLY A 197 29.92 2.34 0.11
C GLY A 197 30.28 0.87 0.33
N LEU A 198 29.47 0.12 1.08
CA LEU A 198 29.70 -1.33 1.33
C LEU A 198 29.20 -2.18 0.15
N GLY A 199 28.31 -1.64 -0.69
CA GLY A 199 27.72 -2.33 -1.83
C GLY A 199 26.70 -3.38 -1.44
N VAL A 200 26.34 -4.24 -2.39
CA VAL A 200 25.33 -5.28 -2.23
C VAL A 200 26.00 -6.60 -1.87
N ASN A 201 25.45 -7.30 -0.86
CA ASN A 201 25.89 -8.66 -0.51
C ASN A 201 25.72 -9.61 -1.71
N PRO A 202 26.72 -10.47 -2.00
CA PRO A 202 26.66 -11.40 -3.15
C PRO A 202 25.42 -12.27 -3.22
N VAL A 203 24.82 -12.65 -2.09
CA VAL A 203 23.57 -13.41 -2.06
C VAL A 203 22.43 -12.61 -2.67
N PHE A 204 22.29 -11.33 -2.32
CA PHE A 204 21.27 -10.45 -2.90
C PHE A 204 21.53 -10.13 -4.37
N LEU A 205 22.79 -10.05 -4.81
CA LEU A 205 23.14 -9.91 -6.23
C LEU A 205 22.65 -11.10 -7.05
N ASP A 206 22.89 -12.34 -6.57
CA ASP A 206 22.41 -13.56 -7.24
C ASP A 206 20.87 -13.59 -7.28
N GLU A 207 20.20 -13.40 -6.13
CA GLU A 207 18.76 -13.40 -6.03
C GLU A 207 18.12 -12.32 -6.92
N PHE A 208 18.68 -11.10 -6.94
CA PHE A 208 18.20 -10.01 -7.80
C PHE A 208 18.40 -10.31 -9.28
N SER A 209 19.57 -10.87 -9.67
CA SER A 209 19.83 -11.27 -11.05
C SER A 209 18.84 -12.29 -11.58
N ARG A 210 18.33 -13.14 -10.69
CA ARG A 210 17.34 -14.20 -10.98
C ARG A 210 15.88 -13.73 -10.81
N GLY A 211 15.66 -12.57 -10.21
CA GLY A 211 14.31 -12.03 -9.94
C GLY A 211 13.56 -12.85 -8.90
N ILE A 212 14.25 -13.41 -7.91
CA ILE A 212 13.66 -14.19 -6.82
C ILE A 212 13.64 -13.40 -5.53
N GLN A 213 12.69 -13.75 -4.67
CA GLN A 213 12.49 -13.05 -3.41
C GLN A 213 13.61 -13.35 -2.41
N CYS A 214 14.18 -12.28 -1.83
CA CYS A 214 15.28 -12.33 -0.87
C CYS A 214 14.86 -12.81 0.53
N ASP A 215 15.83 -13.34 1.26
CA ASP A 215 15.73 -13.57 2.71
C ASP A 215 16.12 -12.29 3.46
N TYR A 216 15.14 -11.58 4.01
CA TYR A 216 15.37 -10.28 4.68
C TYR A 216 16.21 -10.38 5.95
N SER A 217 16.36 -11.58 6.53
CA SER A 217 17.23 -11.78 7.71
C SER A 217 18.71 -11.59 7.41
N LYS A 218 19.08 -11.59 6.12
CA LYS A 218 20.47 -11.44 5.64
C LYS A 218 20.83 -10.00 5.24
N ILE A 219 19.94 -9.03 5.47
CA ILE A 219 20.19 -7.62 5.17
C ILE A 219 21.29 -7.10 6.10
N GLU A 220 22.41 -6.63 5.53
CA GLU A 220 23.57 -6.08 6.24
C GLU A 220 23.87 -4.64 5.82
N THR A 221 23.62 -4.25 4.56
CA THR A 221 23.97 -2.95 4.01
C THR A 221 22.74 -2.11 3.62
N LEU A 222 22.96 -0.81 3.39
CA LEU A 222 21.91 0.06 2.83
C LEU A 222 21.53 -0.37 1.41
N ASP A 223 22.51 -0.89 0.65
CA ASP A 223 22.27 -1.35 -0.72
C ASP A 223 21.46 -2.67 -0.75
N ASP A 224 21.66 -3.58 0.22
CA ASP A 224 20.80 -4.76 0.38
C ASP A 224 19.32 -4.38 0.57
N ARG A 225 19.07 -3.38 1.41
CA ARG A 225 17.69 -2.86 1.61
C ARG A 225 17.06 -2.32 0.34
N LYS A 226 17.86 -1.65 -0.51
CA LYS A 226 17.42 -1.14 -1.81
C LYS A 226 17.10 -2.27 -2.78
N ILE A 227 17.96 -3.30 -2.84
CA ILE A 227 17.70 -4.49 -3.66
C ILE A 227 16.41 -5.19 -3.23
N VAL A 228 16.19 -5.38 -1.93
CA VAL A 228 14.93 -5.96 -1.41
C VAL A 228 13.73 -5.14 -1.89
N ARG A 229 13.80 -3.79 -1.84
CA ARG A 229 12.71 -2.93 -2.35
C ARG A 229 12.50 -3.09 -3.86
N LEU A 230 13.57 -3.23 -4.65
CA LEU A 230 13.45 -3.48 -6.08
C LEU A 230 12.82 -4.86 -6.38
N ILE A 231 13.11 -5.86 -5.56
CA ILE A 231 12.52 -7.20 -5.70
C ILE A 231 11.01 -7.20 -5.40
N TRP A 232 10.50 -6.31 -4.54
CA TRP A 232 9.06 -6.18 -4.30
C TRP A 232 8.27 -5.86 -5.56
N VAL A 233 8.91 -5.29 -6.59
CA VAL A 233 8.28 -5.00 -7.89
C VAL A 233 7.77 -6.27 -8.57
N TYR A 234 8.46 -7.40 -8.38
CA TYR A 234 8.03 -8.70 -8.96
C TYR A 234 6.74 -9.27 -8.31
N ASP A 235 6.37 -8.76 -7.13
CA ASP A 235 5.16 -9.16 -6.41
C ASP A 235 3.98 -8.18 -6.67
N ILE A 236 4.08 -7.29 -7.63
CA ILE A 236 2.98 -6.44 -8.09
C ILE A 236 2.09 -7.26 -9.04
N ASN A 237 0.81 -7.38 -8.70
CA ASN A 237 -0.14 -8.22 -9.39
C ASN A 237 -0.77 -7.53 -10.61
N PHE A 238 -1.06 -6.22 -10.52
CA PHE A 238 -1.84 -5.49 -11.52
C PHE A 238 -1.02 -4.44 -12.27
N ALA A 239 -1.29 -4.33 -13.58
CA ALA A 239 -0.68 -3.33 -14.45
C ALA A 239 -0.98 -1.89 -13.97
N TRP A 240 -2.18 -1.66 -13.42
CA TRP A 240 -2.57 -0.37 -12.83
C TRP A 240 -1.60 0.09 -11.73
N THR A 241 -1.24 -0.81 -10.82
CA THR A 241 -0.29 -0.54 -9.74
C THR A 241 1.11 -0.30 -10.29
N MET A 242 1.57 -1.18 -11.21
CA MET A 242 2.90 -1.06 -11.83
C MET A 242 3.08 0.28 -12.54
N LYS A 243 2.10 0.71 -13.33
CA LYS A 243 2.13 2.01 -14.02
C LYS A 243 2.32 3.16 -13.03
N ARG A 244 1.63 3.15 -11.88
CA ARG A 244 1.77 4.18 -10.84
C ARG A 244 3.13 4.18 -10.17
N VAL A 245 3.70 3.00 -9.92
CA VAL A 245 5.06 2.88 -9.38
C VAL A 245 6.08 3.49 -10.35
N VAL A 246 5.91 3.25 -11.66
CA VAL A 246 6.75 3.83 -12.73
C VAL A 246 6.55 5.34 -12.84
N GLU A 247 5.30 5.81 -12.95
CA GLU A 247 4.96 7.23 -13.06
C GLU A 247 5.50 8.08 -11.90
N LYS A 248 5.56 7.50 -10.71
CA LYS A 248 6.14 8.14 -9.52
C LYS A 248 7.67 8.07 -9.48
N GLY A 249 8.31 7.36 -10.40
CA GLY A 249 9.77 7.23 -10.49
C GLY A 249 10.40 6.50 -9.31
N TYR A 250 9.67 5.66 -8.59
CA TYR A 250 10.19 5.00 -7.39
C TYR A 250 11.34 4.04 -7.71
N ILE A 251 11.24 3.28 -8.79
CA ILE A 251 12.25 2.30 -9.20
C ILE A 251 13.56 3.00 -9.57
N ASP A 252 13.50 4.04 -10.41
CA ASP A 252 14.69 4.73 -10.89
C ASP A 252 15.41 5.42 -9.74
N ARG A 253 14.69 6.07 -8.82
CA ARG A 253 15.30 6.68 -7.62
C ARG A 253 16.02 5.67 -6.73
N ILE A 254 15.47 4.45 -6.58
CA ILE A 254 16.16 3.40 -5.82
C ILE A 254 17.43 2.97 -6.53
N ILE A 255 17.39 2.78 -7.85
CA ILE A 255 18.55 2.39 -8.67
C ILE A 255 19.65 3.48 -8.60
N GLU A 256 19.28 4.75 -8.71
CA GLU A 256 20.22 5.89 -8.63
C GLU A 256 20.94 6.01 -7.29
N CYS A 257 20.34 5.49 -6.21
CA CYS A 257 20.95 5.48 -4.87
C CYS A 257 21.83 4.25 -4.59
N LEU A 258 21.91 3.29 -5.52
CA LEU A 258 22.81 2.13 -5.38
C LEU A 258 24.26 2.52 -5.72
N LEU A 259 25.23 1.86 -5.07
CA LEU A 259 26.61 1.94 -5.50
C LEU A 259 26.74 1.35 -6.92
N PRO A 260 27.33 2.09 -7.88
CA PRO A 260 27.52 1.56 -9.23
C PRO A 260 28.33 0.26 -9.20
N ASN A 261 27.75 -0.79 -9.82
CA ASN A 261 28.35 -2.12 -9.87
C ASN A 261 27.87 -2.84 -11.13
N ASP A 262 28.77 -3.30 -11.98
CA ASP A 262 28.44 -4.00 -13.21
C ASP A 262 27.62 -5.28 -12.95
N SER A 263 27.81 -5.93 -11.80
CA SER A 263 27.04 -7.11 -11.39
C SER A 263 25.56 -6.83 -11.20
N LEU A 264 25.14 -5.57 -10.98
CA LEU A 264 23.74 -5.17 -10.88
C LEU A 264 23.04 -5.10 -12.25
N THR A 265 23.81 -4.94 -13.33
CA THR A 265 23.27 -4.72 -14.69
C THR A 265 22.30 -5.81 -15.11
N VAL A 266 22.60 -7.08 -14.82
CA VAL A 266 21.73 -8.21 -15.18
C VAL A 266 20.39 -8.12 -14.44
N GLY A 267 20.42 -7.86 -13.13
CA GLY A 267 19.20 -7.71 -12.32
C GLY A 267 18.37 -6.50 -12.73
N ILE A 268 19.01 -5.34 -12.96
CA ILE A 268 18.35 -4.11 -13.41
C ILE A 268 17.65 -4.31 -14.77
N ASN A 269 18.36 -4.92 -15.75
CA ASN A 269 17.78 -5.19 -17.06
C ASN A 269 16.59 -6.14 -16.99
N ARG A 270 16.70 -7.21 -16.17
CA ARG A 270 15.58 -8.14 -15.93
C ARG A 270 14.40 -7.42 -15.28
N LEU A 271 14.66 -6.57 -14.27
CA LEU A 271 13.63 -5.79 -13.60
C LEU A 271 12.91 -4.87 -14.58
N ARG A 272 13.65 -4.12 -15.40
CA ARG A 272 13.07 -3.22 -16.43
C ARG A 272 12.23 -3.98 -17.44
N ALA A 273 12.70 -5.13 -17.92
CA ALA A 273 11.92 -5.98 -18.83
C ALA A 273 10.63 -6.51 -18.16
N HIS A 274 10.68 -6.89 -16.87
CA HIS A 274 9.49 -7.27 -16.11
C HIS A 274 8.50 -6.12 -15.98
N VAL A 275 8.98 -4.94 -15.62
CA VAL A 275 8.17 -3.71 -15.47
C VAL A 275 7.48 -3.36 -16.79
N GLU A 276 8.24 -3.35 -17.90
CA GLU A 276 7.67 -3.08 -19.24
C GLU A 276 6.58 -4.08 -19.59
N LYS A 277 6.86 -5.38 -19.43
CA LYS A 277 5.88 -6.43 -19.68
C LYS A 277 4.63 -6.25 -18.84
N LYS A 278 4.78 -6.02 -17.50
CA LYS A 278 3.66 -5.84 -16.59
C LYS A 278 2.82 -4.60 -16.95
N CYS A 279 3.44 -3.49 -17.34
CA CYS A 279 2.72 -2.30 -17.78
C CYS A 279 1.90 -2.50 -19.07
N GLN A 280 2.26 -3.48 -19.90
CA GLN A 280 1.54 -3.80 -21.15
C GLN A 280 0.40 -4.81 -20.91
N GLU A 281 0.35 -5.50 -19.78
CA GLU A 281 -0.74 -6.41 -19.43
C GLU A 281 -2.05 -5.62 -19.31
N LYS A 282 -3.15 -6.28 -19.70
CA LYS A 282 -4.49 -5.78 -19.43
C LYS A 282 -4.95 -6.41 -18.14
N ASP A 283 -5.28 -5.57 -17.17
CA ASP A 283 -5.95 -6.03 -15.97
C ASP A 283 -7.32 -6.60 -16.37
N PHE A 284 -7.63 -7.80 -15.88
CA PHE A 284 -8.89 -8.46 -16.22
C PHE A 284 -10.03 -7.61 -15.65
N GLN A 285 -11.02 -7.32 -16.49
CA GLN A 285 -12.30 -6.84 -16.04
C GLN A 285 -13.08 -8.05 -15.52
N TYR A 286 -13.26 -8.10 -14.24
CA TYR A 286 -14.14 -9.07 -13.59
C TYR A 286 -15.58 -8.57 -13.74
N LEU A 287 -16.26 -9.10 -14.74
CA LEU A 287 -17.67 -8.85 -15.00
C LEU A 287 -18.55 -9.76 -14.17
#